data_2e695ec05056f8208206e288f71389bb
#
_entry.id   2e695ec05056f8208206e288f71389bb
#
_cell.length_a   1.000
_cell.length_b   1.000
_cell.length_c   1.000
_cell.angle_alpha   90.00
_cell.angle_beta   90.00
_cell.angle_gamma   90.00
#
_symmetry.space_group_name_H-M   'P 1'
#
loop_
_entity.id
_entity.type
_entity.pdbx_description
1 polymer ?
#
loop_
_entity_poly.entity_id
_entity_poly.type
_entity_poly.pdbx_seq_one_letter_code
_entity_poly.pdbx_strand_id
1 'polypeptide(L)'
;GNNVYLRGKVLGIVGTGQIGGAMARLARGIGMEVIAWTFDPSRARAAELGVRFVALDDLLRQSDVVSLHVKLTDRSRGLIGARELALMKPGALLVNTARGPVVDTATLVEALHDHRLGGAALDVFDTEPLPAGHPLLACEQIVLTAHNADQTPEGMELLNAGVVDNVIAFLEGRPENVVN
;
A
#
# COMPACT_ATOMS: atom_id res chain seq x y z
N GLY A 1 -17.95 16.26 -1.79
CA GLY A 1 -16.66 15.68 -1.40
C GLY A 1 -15.68 16.79 -1.06
N ASN A 2 -15.00 16.68 0.06
CA ASN A 2 -14.01 17.69 0.47
C ASN A 2 -12.68 17.32 -0.22
N ASN A 3 -12.21 18.17 -1.12
CA ASN A 3 -10.87 18.05 -1.68
C ASN A 3 -9.82 18.27 -0.59
N VAL A 4 -8.80 17.41 -0.54
CA VAL A 4 -7.70 17.51 0.42
C VAL A 4 -6.48 18.10 -0.27
N TYR A 5 -5.92 19.18 0.30
CA TYR A 5 -4.66 19.74 -0.18
C TYR A 5 -3.49 18.90 0.34
N LEU A 6 -2.72 18.29 -0.56
CA LEU A 6 -1.69 17.31 -0.19
C LEU A 6 -0.35 17.92 0.25
N ARG A 7 0.00 19.13 -0.23
CA ARG A 7 1.27 19.77 0.16
C ARG A 7 1.34 19.97 1.68
N GLY A 8 2.45 19.56 2.30
CA GLY A 8 2.64 19.61 3.75
C GLY A 8 1.90 18.54 4.54
N LYS A 9 1.12 17.67 3.89
CA LYS A 9 0.55 16.49 4.52
C LYS A 9 1.59 15.38 4.63
N VAL A 10 1.44 14.53 5.63
CA VAL A 10 2.35 13.40 5.88
C VAL A 10 1.81 12.15 5.20
N LEU A 11 2.61 11.55 4.32
CA LEU A 11 2.40 10.21 3.79
C LEU A 11 3.24 9.21 4.59
N GLY A 12 2.59 8.25 5.23
CA GLY A 12 3.21 7.09 5.84
C GLY A 12 3.28 5.92 4.86
N ILE A 13 4.47 5.47 4.52
CA ILE A 13 4.69 4.34 3.62
C ILE A 13 5.03 3.09 4.43
N VAL A 14 4.17 2.07 4.34
CA VAL A 14 4.38 0.76 4.96
C VAL A 14 4.94 -0.20 3.91
N GLY A 15 6.25 -0.42 3.96
CA GLY A 15 7.00 -1.19 2.95
C GLY A 15 7.69 -0.33 1.90
N THR A 16 9.02 -0.39 1.86
CA THR A 16 9.87 0.45 0.99
C THR A 16 10.56 -0.34 -0.13
N GLY A 17 9.85 -1.33 -0.68
CA GLY A 17 10.25 -2.04 -1.89
C GLY A 17 10.24 -1.11 -3.13
N GLN A 18 10.19 -1.70 -4.32
CA GLN A 18 10.18 -0.93 -5.58
C GLN A 18 9.00 0.04 -5.64
N ILE A 19 7.77 -0.45 -5.37
CA ILE A 19 6.53 0.35 -5.45
C ILE A 19 6.50 1.42 -4.35
N GLY A 20 6.73 1.05 -3.08
CA GLY A 20 6.74 2.01 -1.98
C GLY A 20 7.84 3.07 -2.13
N GLY A 21 9.01 2.70 -2.68
CA GLY A 21 10.06 3.65 -3.01
C GLY A 21 9.68 4.61 -4.13
N ALA A 22 8.99 4.14 -5.17
CA ALA A 22 8.46 5.00 -6.23
C ALA A 22 7.40 5.97 -5.69
N MET A 23 6.49 5.48 -4.84
CA MET A 23 5.47 6.29 -4.17
C MET A 23 6.11 7.38 -3.29
N ALA A 24 7.18 7.07 -2.57
CA ALA A 24 7.92 8.06 -1.77
C ALA A 24 8.44 9.22 -2.62
N ARG A 25 9.04 8.91 -3.78
CA ARG A 25 9.54 9.94 -4.71
C ARG A 25 8.42 10.80 -5.29
N LEU A 26 7.32 10.17 -5.72
CA LEU A 26 6.16 10.89 -6.27
C LEU A 26 5.53 11.81 -5.23
N ALA A 27 5.28 11.33 -4.01
CA ALA A 27 4.68 12.11 -2.94
C ALA A 27 5.52 13.33 -2.56
N ARG A 28 6.84 13.17 -2.48
CA ARG A 28 7.75 14.31 -2.26
C ARG A 28 7.72 15.30 -3.41
N GLY A 29 7.61 14.82 -4.66
CA GLY A 29 7.49 15.66 -5.85
C GLY A 29 6.27 16.60 -5.83
N ILE A 30 5.16 16.16 -5.23
CA ILE A 30 3.96 16.98 -5.02
C ILE A 30 3.95 17.75 -3.70
N GLY A 31 5.04 17.68 -2.92
CA GLY A 31 5.25 18.48 -1.71
C GLY A 31 4.68 17.85 -0.44
N MET A 32 4.44 16.55 -0.39
CA MET A 32 4.15 15.85 0.86
C MET A 32 5.42 15.61 1.69
N GLU A 33 5.26 15.53 3.00
CA GLU A 33 6.27 14.94 3.88
C GLU A 33 6.12 13.42 3.84
N VAL A 34 7.23 12.68 3.80
CA VAL A 34 7.20 11.21 3.73
C VAL A 34 7.97 10.60 4.88
N ILE A 35 7.30 9.76 5.65
CA ILE A 35 7.88 8.86 6.63
C ILE A 35 7.62 7.42 6.21
N ALA A 36 8.46 6.49 6.64
CA ALA A 36 8.34 5.12 6.20
C ALA A 36 8.57 4.12 7.34
N TRP A 37 8.00 2.95 7.16
CA TRP A 37 8.27 1.78 7.97
C TRP A 37 8.47 0.55 7.08
N THR A 38 9.34 -0.35 7.51
CA THR A 38 9.56 -1.65 6.87
C THR A 38 10.04 -2.65 7.92
N PHE A 39 9.90 -3.95 7.65
CA PHE A 39 10.37 -5.00 8.56
C PHE A 39 11.88 -4.94 8.82
N ASP A 40 12.64 -4.58 7.79
CA ASP A 40 14.11 -4.58 7.83
C ASP A 40 14.65 -3.22 7.34
N PRO A 41 14.61 -2.18 8.20
CA PRO A 41 15.04 -0.84 7.82
C PRO A 41 16.56 -0.76 7.66
N SER A 42 17.02 -0.05 6.60
CA SER A 42 18.43 0.23 6.41
C SER A 42 18.70 1.73 6.21
N ARG A 43 19.85 2.20 6.72
CA ARG A 43 20.27 3.60 6.55
C ARG A 43 20.51 3.95 5.08
N ALA A 44 21.04 3.00 4.30
CA ALA A 44 21.28 3.19 2.87
C ALA A 44 19.95 3.44 2.14
N ARG A 45 18.93 2.61 2.41
CA ARG A 45 17.61 2.77 1.80
C ARG A 45 16.90 4.05 2.23
N ALA A 46 17.06 4.46 3.49
CA ALA A 46 16.54 5.75 3.97
C ALA A 46 17.14 6.93 3.20
N ALA A 47 18.47 6.92 3.01
CA ALA A 47 19.19 7.97 2.28
C ALA A 47 18.81 7.98 0.79
N GLU A 48 18.75 6.80 0.15
CA GLU A 48 18.35 6.65 -1.26
C GLU A 48 16.96 7.24 -1.53
N LEU A 49 16.00 6.94 -0.67
CA LEU A 49 14.63 7.40 -0.81
C LEU A 49 14.41 8.82 -0.27
N GLY A 50 15.34 9.33 0.52
CA GLY A 50 15.21 10.60 1.22
C GLY A 50 14.05 10.58 2.22
N VAL A 51 13.83 9.46 2.93
CA VAL A 51 12.78 9.28 3.91
C VAL A 51 13.36 8.97 5.29
N ARG A 52 12.58 9.24 6.32
CA ARG A 52 12.90 8.85 7.69
C ARG A 52 12.13 7.58 8.04
N PHE A 53 12.85 6.52 8.43
CA PHE A 53 12.22 5.34 9.04
C PHE A 53 11.81 5.63 10.48
N VAL A 54 10.60 5.22 10.83
CA VAL A 54 10.01 5.34 12.16
C VAL A 54 9.38 4.00 12.58
N ALA A 55 9.04 3.84 13.85
CA ALA A 55 8.22 2.72 14.31
C ALA A 55 6.82 2.75 13.63
N LEU A 56 6.19 1.58 13.44
CA LEU A 56 4.87 1.50 12.80
C LEU A 56 3.84 2.38 13.54
N ASP A 57 3.81 2.29 14.85
CA ASP A 57 2.91 3.09 15.68
C ASP A 57 3.10 4.60 15.46
N ASP A 58 4.34 5.06 15.33
CA ASP A 58 4.65 6.47 15.10
C ASP A 58 4.27 6.89 13.69
N LEU A 59 4.46 6.01 12.71
CA LEU A 59 4.00 6.24 11.35
C LEU A 59 2.48 6.46 11.32
N LEU A 60 1.73 5.55 11.95
CA LEU A 60 0.27 5.62 11.98
C LEU A 60 -0.23 6.91 12.65
N ARG A 61 0.38 7.30 13.79
CA ARG A 61 0.00 8.54 14.50
C ARG A 61 0.33 9.82 13.75
N GLN A 62 1.38 9.83 12.94
CA GLN A 62 1.86 11.03 12.25
C GLN A 62 1.25 11.21 10.86
N SER A 63 0.73 10.15 10.23
CA SER A 63 0.30 10.18 8.84
C SER A 63 -1.11 10.73 8.63
N ASP A 64 -1.27 11.56 7.62
CA ASP A 64 -2.56 11.97 7.07
C ASP A 64 -3.06 10.95 6.04
N VAL A 65 -2.12 10.26 5.37
CA VAL A 65 -2.38 9.15 4.45
C VAL A 65 -1.42 8.02 4.78
N VAL A 66 -1.91 6.80 4.92
CA VAL A 66 -1.10 5.58 5.07
C VAL A 66 -1.24 4.73 3.81
N SER A 67 -0.12 4.37 3.18
CA SER A 67 -0.10 3.57 1.96
C SER A 67 0.69 2.28 2.17
N LEU A 68 0.06 1.14 1.85
CA LEU A 68 0.59 -0.19 2.11
C LEU A 68 1.26 -0.77 0.86
N HIS A 69 2.51 -1.21 1.00
CA HIS A 69 3.36 -1.76 -0.07
C HIS A 69 4.18 -2.97 0.39
N VAL A 70 3.71 -3.69 1.41
CA VAL A 70 4.35 -4.92 1.91
C VAL A 70 3.87 -6.14 1.14
N LYS A 71 4.73 -7.14 0.97
CA LYS A 71 4.30 -8.46 0.50
C LYS A 71 3.45 -9.14 1.56
N LEU A 72 2.49 -9.97 1.16
CA LEU A 72 1.74 -10.81 2.08
C LEU A 72 2.64 -11.98 2.54
N THR A 73 2.87 -12.05 3.83
CA THR A 73 3.61 -13.10 4.54
C THR A 73 2.93 -13.31 5.89
N ASP A 74 3.36 -14.31 6.65
CA ASP A 74 2.86 -14.50 8.02
C ASP A 74 3.12 -13.28 8.92
N ARG A 75 4.22 -12.52 8.67
CA ARG A 75 4.54 -11.29 9.40
C ARG A 75 3.64 -10.09 9.05
N SER A 76 3.07 -10.05 7.85
CA SER A 76 2.27 -8.93 7.35
C SER A 76 0.78 -9.21 7.30
N ARG A 77 0.35 -10.44 7.51
CA ARG A 77 -1.06 -10.79 7.62
C ARG A 77 -1.67 -10.12 8.84
N GLY A 78 -2.75 -9.36 8.63
CA GLY A 78 -3.40 -8.60 9.69
C GLY A 78 -2.52 -7.51 10.32
N LEU A 79 -1.49 -7.05 9.61
CA LEU A 79 -0.57 -6.00 10.10
C LEU A 79 -1.30 -4.72 10.50
N ILE A 80 -2.39 -4.42 9.81
CA ILE A 80 -3.27 -3.29 10.10
C ILE A 80 -4.61 -3.84 10.60
N GLY A 81 -4.72 -3.97 11.90
CA GLY A 81 -5.93 -4.40 12.60
C GLY A 81 -6.57 -3.26 13.41
N ALA A 82 -7.47 -3.62 14.31
CA ALA A 82 -8.22 -2.67 15.13
C ALA A 82 -7.30 -1.71 15.91
N ARG A 83 -6.22 -2.23 16.49
CA ARG A 83 -5.26 -1.44 17.25
C ARG A 83 -4.54 -0.42 16.35
N GLU A 84 -4.09 -0.84 15.18
CA GLU A 84 -3.38 -0.01 14.22
C GLU A 84 -4.29 1.06 13.63
N LEU A 85 -5.49 0.71 13.23
CA LEU A 85 -6.51 1.66 12.78
C LEU A 85 -6.85 2.68 13.88
N ALA A 86 -6.87 2.24 15.16
CA ALA A 86 -7.07 3.13 16.29
C ALA A 86 -5.93 4.14 16.52
N LEU A 87 -4.72 3.86 16.06
CA LEU A 87 -3.57 4.77 16.14
C LEU A 87 -3.55 5.82 15.03
N MET A 88 -4.24 5.60 13.92
CA MET A 88 -4.28 6.57 12.82
C MET A 88 -4.95 7.87 13.25
N LYS A 89 -4.59 8.98 12.64
CA LYS A 89 -5.26 10.26 12.89
C LYS A 89 -6.77 10.17 12.59
N PRO A 90 -7.63 10.83 13.38
CA PRO A 90 -9.01 11.02 12.96
C PRO A 90 -9.06 11.68 11.58
N GLY A 91 -9.83 11.08 10.67
CA GLY A 91 -9.93 11.55 9.28
C GLY A 91 -8.77 11.20 8.36
N ALA A 92 -7.79 10.40 8.80
CA ALA A 92 -6.73 9.89 7.92
C ALA A 92 -7.28 8.95 6.84
N LEU A 93 -6.53 8.80 5.76
CA LEU A 93 -6.85 7.90 4.64
C LEU A 93 -5.97 6.67 4.68
N LEU A 94 -6.55 5.48 4.41
CA LEU A 94 -5.82 4.24 4.23
C LEU A 94 -5.85 3.83 2.76
N VAL A 95 -4.69 3.53 2.17
CA VAL A 95 -4.56 3.05 0.79
C VAL A 95 -3.92 1.66 0.81
N ASN A 96 -4.59 0.68 0.21
CA ASN A 96 -4.06 -0.68 0.06
C ASN A 96 -4.08 -1.12 -1.41
N THR A 97 -2.92 -1.09 -2.01
CA THR A 97 -2.62 -1.68 -3.33
C THR A 97 -1.63 -2.84 -3.22
N ALA A 98 -1.46 -3.38 -2.01
CA ALA A 98 -0.55 -4.48 -1.73
C ALA A 98 -1.24 -5.84 -1.82
N ARG A 99 -1.90 -6.26 -0.72
CA ARG A 99 -2.73 -7.48 -0.65
C ARG A 99 -3.84 -7.30 0.38
N GLY A 100 -5.04 -7.83 0.12
CA GLY A 100 -6.21 -7.71 1.00
C GLY A 100 -5.90 -8.11 2.44
N PRO A 101 -5.41 -9.33 2.71
CA PRO A 101 -5.19 -9.82 4.06
C PRO A 101 -4.10 -9.10 4.88
N VAL A 102 -3.48 -8.04 4.37
CA VAL A 102 -2.60 -7.14 5.16
C VAL A 102 -3.42 -6.29 6.12
N VAL A 103 -4.67 -6.02 5.78
CA VAL A 103 -5.63 -5.27 6.59
C VAL A 103 -6.69 -6.22 7.12
N ASP A 104 -7.09 -6.09 8.36
CA ASP A 104 -8.30 -6.71 8.87
C ASP A 104 -9.52 -5.97 8.31
N THR A 105 -10.16 -6.59 7.32
CA THR A 105 -11.26 -5.98 6.58
C THR A 105 -12.47 -5.68 7.45
N ALA A 106 -12.77 -6.53 8.44
CA ALA A 106 -13.92 -6.31 9.33
C ALA A 106 -13.71 -5.06 10.19
N THR A 107 -12.53 -4.92 10.79
CA THR A 107 -12.20 -3.75 11.60
C THR A 107 -12.07 -2.46 10.77
N LEU A 108 -11.64 -2.57 9.50
CA LEU A 108 -11.64 -1.43 8.59
C LEU A 108 -13.07 -0.94 8.29
N VAL A 109 -14.00 -1.86 8.02
CA VAL A 109 -15.43 -1.54 7.81
C VAL A 109 -16.00 -0.81 9.04
N GLU A 110 -15.73 -1.30 10.25
CA GLU A 110 -16.13 -0.64 11.49
C GLU A 110 -15.56 0.78 11.60
N ALA A 111 -14.24 0.94 11.35
CA ALA A 111 -13.58 2.23 11.42
C ALA A 111 -14.10 3.26 10.40
N LEU A 112 -14.52 2.80 9.22
CA LEU A 112 -15.16 3.64 8.20
C LEU A 112 -16.59 4.00 8.61
N HIS A 113 -17.37 3.04 9.07
CA HIS A 113 -18.75 3.26 9.53
C HIS A 113 -18.81 4.27 10.68
N ASP A 114 -17.89 4.17 11.62
CA ASP A 114 -17.79 5.07 12.77
C ASP A 114 -17.13 6.43 12.44
N HIS A 115 -16.88 6.71 11.16
CA HIS A 115 -16.21 7.92 10.66
C HIS A 115 -14.86 8.21 11.37
N ARG A 116 -14.21 7.18 11.87
CA ARG A 116 -12.91 7.29 12.50
C ARG A 116 -11.81 7.58 11.49
N LEU A 117 -11.89 6.95 10.32
CA LEU A 117 -11.07 7.27 9.15
C LEU A 117 -11.84 8.21 8.21
N GLY A 118 -11.09 9.06 7.50
CA GLY A 118 -11.66 9.91 6.46
C GLY A 118 -12.04 9.13 5.19
N GLY A 119 -11.47 7.94 5.02
CA GLY A 119 -11.77 7.05 3.91
C GLY A 119 -10.72 5.98 3.69
N ALA A 120 -10.98 5.11 2.71
CA ALA A 120 -10.00 4.13 2.24
C ALA A 120 -10.02 4.02 0.71
N ALA A 121 -8.89 3.58 0.14
CA ALA A 121 -8.79 3.20 -1.27
C ALA A 121 -8.17 1.80 -1.35
N LEU A 122 -8.91 0.84 -1.89
CA LEU A 122 -8.53 -0.56 -1.94
C LEU A 122 -8.57 -1.06 -3.38
N ASP A 123 -7.43 -1.59 -3.84
CA ASP A 123 -7.35 -2.31 -5.13
C ASP A 123 -7.33 -3.84 -4.93
N VAL A 124 -7.27 -4.30 -3.67
CA VAL A 124 -7.07 -5.70 -3.29
C VAL A 124 -7.99 -6.10 -2.14
N PHE A 125 -8.40 -7.38 -2.11
CA PHE A 125 -9.39 -7.89 -1.17
C PHE A 125 -8.98 -9.26 -0.60
N ASP A 126 -9.64 -9.69 0.48
CA ASP A 126 -9.42 -11.00 1.09
C ASP A 126 -9.93 -12.13 0.16
N THR A 127 -11.00 -11.85 -0.57
CA THR A 127 -11.57 -12.72 -1.59
C THR A 127 -11.76 -11.92 -2.88
N GLU A 128 -11.21 -12.41 -3.96
CA GLU A 128 -11.27 -11.78 -5.28
C GLU A 128 -11.91 -12.72 -6.30
N PRO A 129 -12.91 -12.26 -7.08
CA PRO A 129 -13.52 -10.93 -7.05
C PRO A 129 -14.30 -10.67 -5.77
N LEU A 130 -14.42 -9.37 -5.39
CA LEU A 130 -15.16 -8.96 -4.19
C LEU A 130 -16.63 -9.43 -4.31
N PRO A 131 -17.17 -10.22 -3.34
CA PRO A 131 -18.52 -10.74 -3.43
C PRO A 131 -19.59 -9.64 -3.46
N ALA A 132 -20.66 -9.87 -4.23
CA ALA A 132 -21.84 -9.02 -4.20
C ALA A 132 -22.42 -8.98 -2.76
N GLY A 133 -22.70 -7.78 -2.25
CA GLY A 133 -23.18 -7.60 -0.88
C GLY A 133 -22.08 -7.56 0.18
N HIS A 134 -20.81 -7.55 -0.21
CA HIS A 134 -19.71 -7.39 0.75
C HIS A 134 -19.84 -6.04 1.52
N PRO A 135 -19.60 -6.01 2.85
CA PRO A 135 -19.79 -4.80 3.68
C PRO A 135 -19.03 -3.55 3.18
N LEU A 136 -17.86 -3.70 2.57
CA LEU A 136 -17.12 -2.60 1.96
C LEU A 136 -17.93 -1.84 0.91
N LEU A 137 -18.86 -2.50 0.20
CA LEU A 137 -19.70 -1.87 -0.82
C LEU A 137 -20.73 -0.88 -0.24
N ALA A 138 -21.00 -0.97 1.06
CA ALA A 138 -21.90 -0.07 1.78
C ALA A 138 -21.17 1.14 2.42
N CYS A 139 -19.84 1.17 2.37
CA CYS A 139 -19.07 2.29 2.91
C CYS A 139 -19.05 3.45 1.90
N GLU A 140 -19.54 4.63 2.28
CA GLU A 140 -19.59 5.80 1.39
C GLU A 140 -18.22 6.45 1.15
N GLN A 141 -17.27 6.29 2.11
CA GLN A 141 -15.95 6.94 2.08
C GLN A 141 -14.87 6.01 1.49
N ILE A 142 -15.24 5.12 0.55
CA ILE A 142 -14.29 4.16 0.00
C ILE A 142 -14.18 4.28 -1.52
N VAL A 143 -12.97 4.09 -2.03
CA VAL A 143 -12.70 3.88 -3.45
C VAL A 143 -12.26 2.44 -3.62
N LEU A 144 -12.93 1.71 -4.50
CA LEU A 144 -12.63 0.32 -4.81
C LEU A 144 -12.26 0.19 -6.29
N THR A 145 -11.18 -0.53 -6.57
CA THR A 145 -10.76 -0.91 -7.91
C THR A 145 -10.56 -2.44 -7.97
N ALA A 146 -10.51 -3.01 -9.15
CA ALA A 146 -10.65 -4.45 -9.35
C ALA A 146 -9.30 -5.17 -9.49
N HIS A 147 -8.33 -4.87 -8.59
CA HIS A 147 -6.96 -5.40 -8.61
C HIS A 147 -6.29 -5.19 -9.97
N ASN A 148 -6.32 -3.96 -10.44
CA ASN A 148 -5.89 -3.57 -11.77
C ASN A 148 -4.90 -2.39 -11.78
N ALA A 149 -4.23 -2.12 -10.65
CA ALA A 149 -3.26 -1.04 -10.53
C ALA A 149 -2.07 -1.16 -11.49
N ASP A 150 -1.79 -2.35 -12.02
CA ASP A 150 -0.74 -2.66 -12.99
C ASP A 150 -1.25 -2.81 -14.44
N GLN A 151 -2.56 -2.78 -14.66
CA GLN A 151 -3.19 -3.04 -15.96
C GLN A 151 -3.20 -1.79 -16.85
N THR A 152 -2.01 -1.35 -17.26
CA THR A 152 -1.86 -0.39 -18.34
C THR A 152 -1.34 -1.10 -19.59
N PRO A 153 -1.58 -0.59 -20.82
CA PRO A 153 -1.01 -1.18 -22.03
C PRO A 153 0.51 -1.36 -21.94
N GLU A 154 1.22 -0.35 -21.47
CA GLU A 154 2.67 -0.38 -21.30
C GLU A 154 3.11 -1.36 -20.21
N GLY A 155 2.37 -1.43 -19.10
CA GLY A 155 2.63 -2.38 -18.01
C GLY A 155 2.47 -3.82 -18.48
N MET A 156 1.43 -4.10 -19.26
CA MET A 156 1.19 -5.43 -19.84
C MET A 156 2.26 -5.83 -20.86
N GLU A 157 2.73 -4.89 -21.71
CA GLU A 157 3.84 -5.14 -22.63
C GLU A 157 5.12 -5.48 -21.87
N LEU A 158 5.47 -4.71 -20.83
CA LEU A 158 6.64 -4.98 -19.99
C LEU A 158 6.54 -6.32 -19.26
N LEU A 159 5.36 -6.66 -18.73
CA LEU A 159 5.12 -7.94 -18.08
C LEU A 159 5.32 -9.11 -19.03
N ASN A 160 4.72 -9.04 -20.23
CA ASN A 160 4.82 -10.08 -21.23
C ASN A 160 6.27 -10.24 -21.73
N ALA A 161 6.97 -9.15 -22.00
CA ALA A 161 8.38 -9.18 -22.38
C ALA A 161 9.23 -9.84 -21.28
N GLY A 162 9.05 -9.43 -20.02
CA GLY A 162 9.79 -9.99 -18.89
C GLY A 162 9.53 -11.49 -18.67
N VAL A 163 8.32 -11.98 -18.93
CA VAL A 163 8.01 -13.42 -18.88
C VAL A 163 8.78 -14.17 -19.97
N VAL A 164 8.78 -13.66 -21.21
CA VAL A 164 9.51 -14.28 -22.33
C VAL A 164 11.02 -14.27 -22.06
N ASP A 165 11.57 -13.15 -21.61
CA ASP A 165 12.99 -13.02 -21.31
C ASP A 165 13.43 -14.00 -20.20
N ASN A 166 12.64 -14.16 -19.14
CA ASN A 166 12.90 -15.13 -18.07
C ASN A 166 12.89 -16.57 -18.58
N VAL A 167 11.98 -16.93 -19.49
CA VAL A 167 11.93 -18.26 -20.09
C VAL A 167 13.17 -18.50 -20.97
N ILE A 168 13.54 -17.54 -21.79
CA ILE A 168 14.74 -17.63 -22.64
C ILE A 168 15.99 -17.78 -21.77
N ALA A 169 16.16 -16.93 -20.76
CA ALA A 169 17.30 -16.97 -19.84
C ALA A 169 17.40 -18.34 -19.13
N PHE A 170 16.25 -18.90 -18.70
CA PHE A 170 16.21 -20.23 -18.10
C PHE A 170 16.67 -21.32 -19.08
N LEU A 171 16.18 -21.31 -20.31
CA LEU A 171 16.55 -22.29 -21.34
C LEU A 171 18.04 -22.19 -21.73
N GLU A 172 18.64 -21.01 -21.66
CA GLU A 172 20.05 -20.77 -21.88
C GLU A 172 20.94 -21.09 -20.66
N GLY A 173 20.37 -21.59 -19.57
CA GLY A 173 21.12 -21.92 -18.35
C GLY A 173 21.56 -20.72 -17.53
N ARG A 174 20.99 -19.55 -17.76
CA ARG A 174 21.26 -18.29 -17.05
C ARG A 174 19.98 -17.73 -16.41
N PRO A 175 19.33 -18.48 -15.48
CA PRO A 175 18.05 -18.05 -14.93
C PRO A 175 18.17 -16.68 -14.24
N GLU A 176 17.26 -15.76 -14.59
CA GLU A 176 17.15 -14.41 -14.03
C GLU A 176 15.87 -14.28 -13.20
N ASN A 177 15.84 -13.30 -12.28
CA ASN A 177 14.69 -13.02 -11.43
C ASN A 177 14.18 -14.24 -10.62
N VAL A 178 15.10 -15.11 -10.22
CA VAL A 178 14.76 -16.31 -9.42
C VAL A 178 14.25 -15.87 -8.06
N VAL A 179 13.07 -16.40 -7.65
CA VAL A 179 12.44 -16.14 -6.36
C VAL A 179 12.56 -17.40 -5.52
N ASN A 180 13.19 -17.33 -4.35
CA ASN A 180 13.32 -18.42 -3.39
C ASN A 180 12.35 -18.22 -2.22
#